data_927cf91bee1d554e476ec19e6c17ae52
#
_entry.id   927cf91bee1d554e476ec19e6c17ae52
#
_cell.length_a   1.000
_cell.length_b   1.000
_cell.length_c   1.000
_cell.angle_alpha   90.00
_cell.angle_beta   90.00
_cell.angle_gamma   90.00
#
_symmetry.space_group_name_H-M   'P 1'
#
loop_
_entity.id
_entity.type
_entity.pdbx_description
1 polymer ?
#
loop_
_entity_poly.entity_id
_entity_poly.type
_entity_poly.pdbx_seq_one_letter_code
_entity_poly.pdbx_strand_id
1 'polypeptide(L)'
;MKRKIVKSKQEYLDWVNAYNGRMNCYTTVYDFEVFGENTKIDNSVILDRMFLDFDAHDEPLVNAYYDFVGVCTKYLEENIKFRPYFSGQGFHIIVYGEVADDIRSIQRYYSKLATDYDTLDRTGIQTNRLRRVPNTENMKVGRFCIPVNIESEPSLDDILSLTDGLVTDDFVYGSNLVR
;
A
#
# COMPACT_ATOMS: atom_id res chain seq x y z
N MET A 1 6.02 -7.56 -17.53
CA MET A 1 6.93 -6.94 -16.53
C MET A 1 7.76 -8.06 -15.92
N LYS A 2 9.11 -7.98 -15.92
CA LYS A 2 9.94 -8.97 -15.23
C LYS A 2 9.93 -8.63 -13.73
N ARG A 3 9.52 -9.59 -12.90
CA ARG A 3 9.64 -9.46 -11.44
C ARG A 3 11.12 -9.63 -11.07
N LYS A 4 11.63 -8.79 -10.17
CA LYS A 4 12.95 -8.90 -9.58
C LYS A 4 12.79 -9.26 -8.11
N ILE A 5 13.52 -10.26 -7.66
CA ILE A 5 13.67 -10.58 -6.25
C ILE A 5 14.75 -9.67 -5.69
N VAL A 6 14.41 -8.94 -4.64
CA VAL A 6 15.30 -8.02 -3.93
C VAL A 6 15.69 -8.66 -2.61
N LYS A 7 17.00 -8.80 -2.34
CA LYS A 7 17.53 -9.54 -1.19
C LYS A 7 18.10 -8.63 -0.10
N SER A 8 18.21 -7.34 -0.36
CA SER A 8 18.73 -6.36 0.60
C SER A 8 18.07 -5.01 0.45
N LYS A 9 18.13 -4.19 1.51
CA LYS A 9 17.70 -2.80 1.50
C LYS A 9 18.40 -2.01 0.40
N GLN A 10 19.72 -2.15 0.27
CA GLN A 10 20.48 -1.40 -0.73
C GLN A 10 20.04 -1.76 -2.15
N GLU A 11 19.86 -3.04 -2.44
CA GLU A 11 19.38 -3.50 -3.75
C GLU A 11 17.99 -2.97 -4.07
N TYR A 12 17.11 -2.87 -3.06
CA TYR A 12 15.79 -2.27 -3.21
C TYR A 12 15.89 -0.78 -3.55
N LEU A 13 16.73 -0.04 -2.82
CA LEU A 13 16.93 1.39 -3.03
C LEU A 13 17.53 1.69 -4.41
N ASP A 14 18.53 0.94 -4.80
CA ASP A 14 19.16 1.08 -6.12
C ASP A 14 18.14 0.85 -7.24
N TRP A 15 17.27 -0.15 -7.05
CA TRP A 15 16.20 -0.44 -8.00
C TRP A 15 15.16 0.71 -8.06
N VAL A 16 14.71 1.20 -6.92
CA VAL A 16 13.77 2.33 -6.86
C VAL A 16 14.37 3.56 -7.52
N ASN A 17 15.62 3.92 -7.18
CA ASN A 17 16.30 5.08 -7.75
C ASN A 17 16.52 4.96 -9.26
N ALA A 18 16.76 3.75 -9.76
CA ALA A 18 16.96 3.53 -11.19
C ALA A 18 15.69 3.72 -12.02
N TYR A 19 14.51 3.50 -11.42
CA TYR A 19 13.24 3.44 -12.16
C TYR A 19 12.21 4.50 -11.76
N ASN A 20 12.33 5.12 -10.58
CA ASN A 20 11.44 6.21 -10.15
C ASN A 20 11.49 7.38 -11.15
N GLY A 21 10.34 7.92 -11.51
CA GLY A 21 10.22 8.95 -12.56
C GLY A 21 10.39 8.45 -13.99
N ARG A 22 10.65 7.13 -14.19
CA ARG A 22 10.79 6.53 -15.53
C ARG A 22 9.73 5.47 -15.80
N MET A 23 9.28 4.79 -14.76
CA MET A 23 8.20 3.82 -14.80
C MET A 23 7.52 3.68 -13.45
N ASN A 24 6.31 3.13 -13.45
CA ASN A 24 5.60 2.80 -12.23
C ASN A 24 6.35 1.72 -11.43
N CYS A 25 6.65 1.99 -10.17
CA CYS A 25 7.34 1.09 -9.27
C CYS A 25 6.34 0.39 -8.34
N TYR A 26 6.37 -0.94 -8.33
CA TYR A 26 5.52 -1.77 -7.48
C TYR A 26 6.33 -2.78 -6.70
N THR A 27 5.84 -3.13 -5.52
CA THR A 27 6.35 -4.24 -4.70
C THR A 27 5.20 -5.16 -4.31
N THR A 28 5.48 -6.39 -3.91
CA THR A 28 4.48 -7.28 -3.31
C THR A 28 4.01 -6.71 -1.96
N VAL A 29 2.74 -6.95 -1.63
CA VAL A 29 2.19 -6.61 -0.30
C VAL A 29 2.84 -7.50 0.76
N TYR A 30 2.95 -8.78 0.46
CA TYR A 30 3.44 -9.81 1.38
C TYR A 30 4.91 -10.14 1.12
N ASP A 31 5.57 -10.62 2.16
CA ASP A 31 6.88 -11.24 2.10
C ASP A 31 6.73 -12.75 1.87
N PHE A 32 7.81 -13.43 1.48
CA PHE A 32 7.82 -14.84 1.18
C PHE A 32 9.04 -15.51 1.82
N GLU A 33 8.85 -16.67 2.46
CA GLU A 33 9.95 -17.41 3.08
C GLU A 33 10.89 -18.06 2.05
N VAL A 34 10.29 -18.56 0.96
CA VAL A 34 11.04 -19.27 -0.09
C VAL A 34 10.73 -18.67 -1.45
N PHE A 35 11.76 -18.36 -2.19
CA PHE A 35 11.66 -17.86 -3.57
C PHE A 35 12.80 -18.43 -4.43
N GLY A 36 12.44 -18.86 -5.63
CA GLY A 36 13.38 -19.42 -6.61
C GLY A 36 12.69 -19.65 -7.94
N GLU A 37 13.45 -19.95 -8.97
CA GLU A 37 12.94 -20.05 -10.35
C GLU A 37 11.85 -21.13 -10.52
N ASN A 38 11.80 -22.14 -9.63
CA ASN A 38 10.86 -23.25 -9.69
C ASN A 38 9.96 -23.39 -8.45
N THR A 39 9.97 -22.41 -7.54
CA THR A 39 9.12 -22.42 -6.34
C THR A 39 7.75 -21.81 -6.64
N LYS A 40 6.69 -22.49 -6.19
CA LYS A 40 5.36 -21.88 -6.10
C LYS A 40 5.40 -20.88 -4.95
N ILE A 41 5.73 -19.62 -5.26
CA ILE A 41 5.87 -18.51 -4.31
C ILE A 41 4.66 -18.43 -3.38
N ASP A 42 3.46 -18.70 -3.91
CA ASP A 42 2.20 -18.62 -3.15
C ASP A 42 2.12 -19.54 -1.93
N ASN A 43 2.97 -20.59 -1.86
CA ASN A 43 2.99 -21.53 -0.74
C ASN A 43 3.91 -21.09 0.41
N SER A 44 4.65 -20.00 0.24
CA SER A 44 5.61 -19.49 1.23
C SER A 44 5.31 -18.04 1.65
N VAL A 45 4.10 -17.58 1.40
CA VAL A 45 3.66 -16.22 1.75
C VAL A 45 3.53 -16.08 3.27
N ILE A 46 4.06 -14.97 3.80
CA ILE A 46 3.93 -14.58 5.20
C ILE A 46 2.72 -13.65 5.32
N LEU A 47 1.65 -14.14 5.93
CA LEU A 47 0.36 -13.43 6.05
C LEU A 47 0.29 -12.63 7.36
N ASP A 48 1.22 -11.70 7.58
CA ASP A 48 1.34 -10.87 8.78
C ASP A 48 0.67 -9.49 8.64
N ARG A 49 0.00 -9.25 7.52
CA ARG A 49 -0.63 -7.97 7.21
C ARG A 49 -1.84 -8.13 6.30
N MET A 50 -2.69 -7.13 6.28
CA MET A 50 -3.77 -6.97 5.32
C MET A 50 -3.55 -5.67 4.53
N PHE A 51 -3.91 -5.67 3.25
CA PHE A 51 -3.80 -4.52 2.36
C PHE A 51 -5.18 -4.10 1.91
N LEU A 52 -5.54 -2.87 2.20
CA LEU A 52 -6.76 -2.25 1.72
C LEU A 52 -6.41 -1.26 0.62
N ASP A 53 -7.14 -1.34 -0.49
CA ASP A 53 -6.96 -0.52 -1.68
C ASP A 53 -8.27 0.21 -1.97
N PHE A 54 -8.27 1.52 -1.82
CA PHE A 54 -9.42 2.38 -2.09
C PHE A 54 -9.19 3.08 -3.42
N ASP A 55 -9.95 2.66 -4.43
CA ASP A 55 -9.89 3.20 -5.78
C ASP A 55 -11.26 3.76 -6.16
N ALA A 56 -11.29 5.03 -6.49
CA ALA A 56 -12.52 5.68 -6.93
C ALA A 56 -12.99 5.24 -8.33
N HIS A 57 -12.14 4.50 -9.08
CA HIS A 57 -12.37 4.14 -10.48
C HIS A 57 -12.76 5.35 -11.34
N ASP A 58 -14.00 5.41 -11.80
CA ASP A 58 -14.55 6.51 -12.60
C ASP A 58 -15.25 7.60 -11.74
N GLU A 59 -15.31 7.38 -10.42
CA GLU A 59 -15.90 8.31 -9.47
C GLU A 59 -14.88 9.39 -9.01
N PRO A 60 -15.35 10.49 -8.40
CA PRO A 60 -14.46 11.49 -7.83
C PRO A 60 -13.56 10.91 -6.73
N LEU A 61 -12.28 11.28 -6.74
CA LEU A 61 -11.28 10.84 -5.75
C LEU A 61 -11.71 11.09 -4.29
N VAL A 62 -12.54 12.10 -4.08
CA VAL A 62 -13.09 12.44 -2.75
C VAL A 62 -13.90 11.28 -2.13
N ASN A 63 -14.54 10.43 -2.93
CA ASN A 63 -15.27 9.27 -2.42
C ASN A 63 -14.30 8.26 -1.79
N ALA A 64 -13.21 7.94 -2.50
CA ALA A 64 -12.16 7.08 -1.96
C ALA A 64 -11.48 7.70 -0.72
N TYR A 65 -11.35 9.03 -0.67
CA TYR A 65 -10.82 9.73 0.49
C TYR A 65 -11.73 9.57 1.72
N TYR A 66 -13.05 9.72 1.58
CA TYR A 66 -13.96 9.56 2.72
C TYR A 66 -13.99 8.12 3.24
N ASP A 67 -14.04 7.13 2.37
CA ASP A 67 -13.98 5.73 2.76
C ASP A 67 -12.66 5.40 3.48
N PHE A 68 -11.54 5.87 2.92
CA PHE A 68 -10.21 5.73 3.51
C PHE A 68 -10.13 6.36 4.91
N VAL A 69 -10.60 7.62 5.08
CA VAL A 69 -10.60 8.31 6.38
C VAL A 69 -11.51 7.57 7.37
N GLY A 70 -12.69 7.12 6.93
CA GLY A 70 -13.61 6.37 7.78
C GLY A 70 -12.98 5.10 8.35
N VAL A 71 -12.24 4.33 7.52
CA VAL A 71 -11.51 3.14 7.99
C VAL A 71 -10.34 3.52 8.89
N CYS A 72 -9.59 4.55 8.56
CA CYS A 72 -8.48 5.01 9.41
C CYS A 72 -8.96 5.44 10.79
N THR A 73 -10.04 6.22 10.87
CA THR A 73 -10.63 6.67 12.14
C THR A 73 -11.06 5.48 13.00
N LYS A 74 -11.77 4.51 12.40
CA LYS A 74 -12.15 3.29 13.08
C LYS A 74 -10.94 2.52 13.63
N TYR A 75 -9.85 2.42 12.87
CA TYR A 75 -8.65 1.72 13.31
C TYR A 75 -7.91 2.47 14.42
N LEU A 76 -7.94 3.80 14.44
CA LEU A 76 -7.41 4.60 15.55
C LEU A 76 -8.22 4.36 16.83
N GLU A 77 -9.55 4.38 16.75
CA GLU A 77 -10.46 4.13 17.87
C GLU A 77 -10.29 2.71 18.44
N GLU A 78 -10.10 1.72 17.58
CA GLU A 78 -9.90 0.32 17.96
C GLU A 78 -8.43 0.00 18.33
N ASN A 79 -7.53 1.00 18.30
CA ASN A 79 -6.09 0.83 18.56
C ASN A 79 -5.44 -0.24 17.67
N ILE A 80 -5.88 -0.35 16.43
CA ILE A 80 -5.32 -1.25 15.42
C ILE A 80 -4.06 -0.61 14.82
N LYS A 81 -3.00 -1.39 14.67
CA LYS A 81 -1.75 -0.92 14.07
C LYS A 81 -1.85 -0.92 12.54
N PHE A 82 -1.74 0.23 11.92
CA PHE A 82 -1.80 0.38 10.47
C PHE A 82 -0.90 1.49 9.93
N ARG A 83 -0.74 1.54 8.61
CA ARG A 83 -0.05 2.60 7.89
C ARG A 83 -0.85 3.01 6.66
N PRO A 84 -1.30 4.26 6.61
CA PRO A 84 -2.05 4.82 5.51
C PRO A 84 -1.12 5.48 4.47
N TYR A 85 -1.51 5.39 3.19
CA TYR A 85 -0.80 5.98 2.06
C TYR A 85 -1.78 6.56 1.04
N PHE A 86 -1.37 7.63 0.38
CA PHE A 86 -1.93 8.05 -0.88
C PHE A 86 -1.11 7.43 -2.02
N SER A 87 -1.74 6.79 -3.00
CA SER A 87 -1.05 6.06 -4.08
C SER A 87 -0.77 6.89 -5.33
N GLY A 88 -1.13 8.18 -5.30
CA GLY A 88 -1.13 9.08 -6.46
C GLY A 88 -2.47 9.14 -7.18
N GLN A 89 -3.34 8.13 -7.03
CA GLN A 89 -4.66 8.08 -7.67
C GLN A 89 -5.78 7.54 -6.77
N GLY A 90 -5.43 6.91 -5.65
CA GLY A 90 -6.33 6.35 -4.65
C GLY A 90 -5.60 6.25 -3.31
N PHE A 91 -6.12 5.45 -2.38
CA PHE A 91 -5.54 5.33 -1.05
C PHE A 91 -5.29 3.88 -0.70
N HIS A 92 -4.23 3.64 0.08
CA HIS A 92 -3.87 2.32 0.58
C HIS A 92 -3.76 2.32 2.10
N ILE A 93 -4.19 1.26 2.74
CA ILE A 93 -3.90 1.00 4.15
C ILE A 93 -3.22 -0.36 4.26
N ILE A 94 -2.08 -0.40 4.96
CA ILE A 94 -1.45 -1.65 5.39
C ILE A 94 -1.80 -1.83 6.86
N VAL A 95 -2.56 -2.87 7.17
CA VAL A 95 -2.95 -3.25 8.54
C VAL A 95 -2.04 -4.37 9.00
N TYR A 96 -1.38 -4.19 10.14
CA TYR A 96 -0.46 -5.18 10.71
C TYR A 96 -1.18 -6.02 11.76
N GLY A 97 -0.92 -7.30 11.75
CA GLY A 97 -1.50 -8.25 12.69
C GLY A 97 -0.58 -9.43 12.98
N GLU A 98 -1.10 -10.41 13.65
CA GLU A 98 -0.45 -11.71 13.80
C GLU A 98 -0.44 -12.46 12.46
N VAL A 99 0.52 -13.37 12.30
CA VAL A 99 0.58 -14.21 11.10
C VAL A 99 -0.67 -15.08 11.04
N ALA A 100 -1.43 -14.95 9.95
CA ALA A 100 -2.60 -15.77 9.73
C ALA A 100 -2.21 -17.12 9.12
N ASP A 101 -2.85 -18.18 9.58
CA ASP A 101 -2.63 -19.54 9.06
C ASP A 101 -3.16 -19.71 7.63
N ASP A 102 -4.18 -18.93 7.25
CA ASP A 102 -4.85 -19.05 5.96
C ASP A 102 -5.33 -17.68 5.47
N ILE A 103 -5.08 -17.41 4.20
CA ILE A 103 -5.55 -16.21 3.48
C ILE A 103 -7.08 -16.04 3.55
N ARG A 104 -7.86 -17.10 3.71
CA ARG A 104 -9.32 -17.06 3.82
C ARG A 104 -9.79 -16.29 5.05
N SER A 105 -9.03 -16.28 6.14
CA SER A 105 -9.35 -15.51 7.34
C SER A 105 -9.27 -14.01 7.04
N ILE A 106 -8.23 -13.59 6.33
CA ILE A 106 -8.06 -12.22 5.86
C ILE A 106 -9.16 -11.88 4.86
N GLN A 107 -9.48 -12.77 3.92
CA GLN A 107 -10.52 -12.56 2.92
C GLN A 107 -11.90 -12.36 3.54
N ARG A 108 -12.25 -13.13 4.57
CA ARG A 108 -13.54 -12.99 5.28
C ARG A 108 -13.67 -11.63 5.97
N TYR A 109 -12.62 -11.20 6.66
CA TYR A 109 -12.60 -9.89 7.30
C TYR A 109 -12.74 -8.77 6.27
N TYR A 110 -11.98 -8.84 5.20
CA TYR A 110 -12.01 -7.89 4.09
C TYR A 110 -13.38 -7.82 3.42
N SER A 111 -13.98 -8.97 3.11
CA SER A 111 -15.30 -9.02 2.48
C SER A 111 -16.37 -8.36 3.35
N LYS A 112 -16.28 -8.50 4.68
CA LYS A 112 -17.18 -7.81 5.61
C LYS A 112 -16.94 -6.29 5.59
N LEU A 113 -15.69 -5.87 5.61
CA LEU A 113 -15.35 -4.45 5.56
C LEU A 113 -15.83 -3.82 4.23
N ALA A 114 -15.66 -4.52 3.11
CA ALA A 114 -16.04 -4.05 1.78
C ALA A 114 -17.57 -3.89 1.57
N THR A 115 -18.41 -4.33 2.51
CA THR A 115 -19.85 -4.01 2.47
C THR A 115 -20.16 -2.61 2.90
N ASP A 116 -19.29 -1.99 3.68
CA ASP A 116 -19.51 -0.69 4.31
C ASP A 116 -18.81 0.45 3.54
N TYR A 117 -17.89 0.11 2.61
CA TYR A 117 -17.06 1.06 1.89
C TYR A 117 -17.02 0.73 0.39
N ASP A 118 -17.70 1.53 -0.42
CA ASP A 118 -17.93 1.25 -1.85
C ASP A 118 -16.66 1.34 -2.70
N THR A 119 -15.70 2.18 -2.32
CA THR A 119 -14.44 2.37 -3.07
C THR A 119 -13.36 1.35 -2.71
N LEU A 120 -13.61 0.46 -1.74
CA LEU A 120 -12.69 -0.61 -1.36
C LEU A 120 -12.66 -1.70 -2.44
N ASP A 121 -11.50 -1.88 -3.10
CA ASP A 121 -11.33 -2.90 -4.15
C ASP A 121 -11.51 -4.31 -3.60
N ARG A 122 -12.63 -4.94 -3.94
CA ARG A 122 -13.00 -6.30 -3.49
C ARG A 122 -12.07 -7.40 -3.99
N THR A 123 -11.23 -7.11 -4.98
CA THR A 123 -10.25 -8.05 -5.52
C THR A 123 -8.90 -7.99 -4.79
N GLY A 124 -8.78 -7.12 -3.79
CA GLY A 124 -7.51 -6.73 -3.15
C GLY A 124 -6.74 -7.84 -2.43
N ILE A 125 -7.38 -8.99 -2.12
CA ILE A 125 -6.74 -10.02 -1.32
C ILE A 125 -6.28 -11.19 -2.16
N GLN A 126 -5.09 -11.03 -2.69
CA GLN A 126 -4.33 -12.09 -3.37
C GLN A 126 -2.92 -12.13 -2.76
N THR A 127 -2.36 -13.33 -2.61
CA THR A 127 -1.00 -13.53 -2.08
C THR A 127 0.07 -12.81 -2.91
N ASN A 128 -0.19 -12.60 -4.19
CA ASN A 128 0.70 -11.93 -5.13
C ASN A 128 0.31 -10.47 -5.43
N ARG A 129 -0.57 -9.87 -4.59
CA ARG A 129 -1.00 -8.46 -4.75
C ARG A 129 0.22 -7.54 -4.77
N LEU A 130 0.21 -6.62 -5.70
CA LEU A 130 1.19 -5.55 -5.81
C LEU A 130 0.63 -4.25 -5.23
N ARG A 131 1.47 -3.52 -4.55
CA ARG A 131 1.22 -2.14 -4.14
C ARG A 131 2.26 -1.20 -4.73
N ARG A 132 1.90 0.05 -4.89
CA ARG A 132 2.87 1.07 -5.31
C ARG A 132 3.92 1.26 -4.21
N VAL A 133 5.16 1.39 -4.63
CA VAL A 133 6.27 1.70 -3.73
C VAL A 133 6.11 3.14 -3.22
N PRO A 134 6.14 3.39 -1.90
CA PRO A 134 6.14 4.74 -1.35
C PRO A 134 7.28 5.58 -1.91
N ASN A 135 7.03 6.88 -2.06
CA ASN A 135 7.97 7.86 -2.63
C ASN A 135 8.35 7.60 -4.10
N THR A 136 7.50 6.89 -4.82
CA THR A 136 7.63 6.76 -6.26
C THR A 136 6.47 7.44 -6.97
N GLU A 137 6.77 7.98 -8.14
CA GLU A 137 5.81 8.68 -8.97
C GLU A 137 4.82 7.70 -9.61
N ASN A 138 3.55 8.05 -9.59
CA ASN A 138 2.54 7.44 -10.44
C ASN A 138 2.59 8.10 -11.82
N MET A 139 3.23 7.45 -12.76
CA MET A 139 3.46 7.97 -14.11
C MET A 139 2.18 8.25 -14.90
N LYS A 140 1.02 7.77 -14.45
CA LYS A 140 -0.27 8.04 -15.09
C LYS A 140 -0.79 9.45 -14.77
N VAL A 141 -0.51 9.94 -13.56
CA VAL A 141 -1.07 11.19 -13.03
C VAL A 141 -0.02 12.19 -12.56
N GLY A 142 1.28 11.85 -12.59
CA GLY A 142 2.37 12.72 -12.18
C GLY A 142 2.43 13.01 -10.68
N ARG A 143 1.82 12.15 -9.83
CA ARG A 143 1.78 12.32 -8.37
C ARG A 143 2.54 11.23 -7.67
N PHE A 144 3.17 11.58 -6.55
CA PHE A 144 3.91 10.62 -5.73
C PHE A 144 3.00 9.80 -4.81
N CYS A 145 3.37 8.54 -4.60
CA CYS A 145 2.82 7.73 -3.52
C CYS A 145 3.47 8.17 -2.20
N ILE A 146 2.69 8.70 -1.29
CA ILE A 146 3.19 9.25 -0.02
C ILE A 146 2.48 8.62 1.19
N PRO A 147 3.15 8.46 2.35
CA PRO A 147 2.46 8.16 3.59
C PRO A 147 1.58 9.36 3.99
N VAL A 148 0.44 9.07 4.62
CA VAL A 148 -0.50 10.08 5.12
C VAL A 148 -0.43 10.09 6.65
N ASN A 149 -0.23 11.26 7.24
CA ASN A 149 -0.38 11.41 8.69
C ASN A 149 -1.85 11.65 9.02
N ILE A 150 -2.59 10.59 9.28
CA ILE A 150 -4.04 10.68 9.52
C ILE A 150 -4.37 11.34 10.87
N GLU A 151 -3.46 11.32 11.86
CA GLU A 151 -3.65 11.96 13.16
C GLU A 151 -3.69 13.49 13.05
N SER A 152 -3.14 14.05 11.97
CA SER A 152 -3.22 15.49 11.69
C SER A 152 -4.50 15.90 10.95
N GLU A 153 -5.42 14.96 10.72
CA GLU A 153 -6.70 15.16 10.03
C GLU A 153 -6.55 15.92 8.68
N PRO A 154 -5.62 15.51 7.79
CA PRO A 154 -5.35 16.26 6.59
C PRO A 154 -6.57 16.20 5.65
N SER A 155 -6.95 17.32 5.06
CA SER A 155 -7.93 17.33 3.97
C SER A 155 -7.37 16.66 2.71
N LEU A 156 -8.24 16.34 1.76
CA LEU A 156 -7.80 15.83 0.45
C LEU A 156 -6.86 16.82 -0.26
N ASP A 157 -7.14 18.11 -0.18
CA ASP A 157 -6.33 19.16 -0.80
C ASP A 157 -4.95 19.27 -0.15
N ASP A 158 -4.86 19.10 1.19
CA ASP A 158 -3.58 19.03 1.89
C ASP A 158 -2.74 17.85 1.39
N ILE A 159 -3.35 16.66 1.26
CA ILE A 159 -2.66 15.47 0.74
C ILE A 159 -2.20 15.71 -0.70
N LEU A 160 -3.06 16.23 -1.56
CA LEU A 160 -2.73 16.50 -2.96
C LEU A 160 -1.59 17.52 -3.10
N SER A 161 -1.58 18.56 -2.28
CA SER A 161 -0.51 19.58 -2.31
C SER A 161 0.88 19.01 -1.98
N LEU A 162 0.95 17.96 -1.17
CA LEU A 162 2.21 17.28 -0.82
C LEU A 162 2.73 16.39 -1.96
N THR A 163 1.92 16.08 -2.97
CA THR A 163 2.29 15.17 -4.06
C THR A 163 2.82 15.86 -5.30
N ASP A 164 2.67 17.18 -5.40
CA ASP A 164 3.11 17.98 -6.54
C ASP A 164 4.58 18.44 -6.41
N GLY A 165 5.22 18.14 -5.27
CA GLY A 165 6.59 18.52 -4.95
C GLY A 165 7.56 17.36 -4.83
N LEU A 166 8.86 17.69 -4.87
CA LEU A 166 9.92 16.72 -4.58
C LEU A 166 9.82 16.22 -3.14
N VAL A 167 9.68 14.93 -2.98
CA VAL A 167 9.82 14.27 -1.69
C VAL A 167 11.29 14.32 -1.31
N THR A 168 11.62 14.91 -0.16
CA THR A 168 13.00 14.95 0.34
C THR A 168 13.46 13.56 0.75
N ASP A 169 14.76 13.28 0.66
CA ASP A 169 15.36 11.98 0.96
C ASP A 169 15.02 11.46 2.36
N ASP A 170 14.83 12.35 3.35
CA ASP A 170 14.48 12.00 4.73
C ASP A 170 13.09 11.34 4.84
N PHE A 171 12.20 11.60 3.90
CA PHE A 171 10.86 11.04 3.87
C PHE A 171 10.82 9.64 3.25
N VAL A 172 11.78 9.33 2.37
CA VAL A 172 11.82 8.08 1.59
C VAL A 172 12.10 6.86 2.47
N TYR A 173 12.86 7.04 3.55
CA TYR A 173 13.43 5.93 4.33
C TYR A 173 12.92 5.83 5.76
N GLY A 174 12.10 6.77 6.18
CA GLY A 174 11.50 6.77 7.50
C GLY A 174 10.59 5.56 7.72
N SER A 175 11.02 4.65 8.55
CA SER A 175 10.23 3.62 9.23
C SER A 175 9.74 2.37 8.46
N ASN A 176 9.75 2.30 7.14
CA ASN A 176 9.23 1.14 6.41
C ASN A 176 10.26 0.01 6.14
N LEU A 177 11.50 0.19 6.57
CA LEU A 177 12.60 -0.74 6.31
C LEU A 177 13.29 -1.25 7.58
N VAL A 178 12.66 -1.04 8.73
CA VAL A 178 13.15 -1.61 9.99
C VAL A 178 12.33 -2.84 10.34
N ARG A 179 12.77 -3.94 9.85
CA ARG A 179 12.84 -5.27 10.47
C ARG A 179 14.11 -5.92 10.07
#